data_9279faf4eb1cbc4a87668a94d1296f88
#
_entry.id   9279faf4eb1cbc4a87668a94d1296f88
#
_cell.length_a   1.000
_cell.length_b   1.000
_cell.length_c   1.000
_cell.angle_alpha   90.00
_cell.angle_beta   90.00
_cell.angle_gamma   90.00
#
_symmetry.space_group_name_H-M   'P 1'
#
loop_
_entity.id
_entity.type
_entity.pdbx_description
1 polymer ?
#
loop_
_entity_poly.entity_id
_entity_poly.type
_entity_poly.pdbx_seq_one_letter_code
_entity_poly.pdbx_strand_id
1 'polypeptide(L)'
;LLPERDSVSESTLRGRMMVKQLGIAYEEFNIAPVLDALGCYRWRDDAIRAVFPDYGVGWKNKIVISGGQTGHFNYFKLVVQSPNGEVFDQRLDSKNYLQIVAATNFKQRVRKTLEYFHADRLNYAVVGTPNRVEYDQGFFVKNGDGSADIKPIAHLYKTQVYALARYLKLPEDICNAQPTTDTYSMAQGQDEFYYALPYDKMDVALLAYNSGASTAALAEALGIGVDQAQFIYSDIEAKRKTTAMLHWPGIPIEPVIGPNNKPPILG
;
A
#
# COMPACT_ATOMS: atom_id res chain seq x y z
N LEU A 1 7.69 -1.18 -16.15
CA LEU A 1 6.85 -2.16 -15.45
C LEU A 1 7.76 -3.17 -14.75
N LEU A 2 7.48 -3.49 -13.49
CA LEU A 2 8.36 -4.30 -12.63
C LEU A 2 7.59 -5.48 -12.00
N PRO A 3 7.10 -6.44 -12.84
CA PRO A 3 6.43 -7.63 -12.33
C PRO A 3 7.40 -8.52 -11.53
N GLU A 4 6.83 -9.29 -10.61
CA GLU A 4 7.54 -10.31 -9.84
C GLU A 4 6.63 -11.54 -9.63
N ARG A 5 7.08 -12.56 -8.91
CA ARG A 5 6.41 -13.86 -8.77
C ARG A 5 4.96 -13.78 -8.27
N ASP A 6 4.70 -12.85 -7.34
CA ASP A 6 3.39 -12.71 -6.71
C ASP A 6 2.54 -11.59 -7.33
N SER A 7 3.06 -10.86 -8.34
CA SER A 7 2.30 -9.85 -9.08
C SER A 7 1.21 -10.50 -9.92
N VAL A 8 0.01 -9.92 -9.90
CA VAL A 8 -1.07 -10.36 -10.79
C VAL A 8 -0.81 -9.89 -12.22
N SER A 9 -1.06 -10.77 -13.19
CA SER A 9 -0.84 -10.51 -14.62
C SER A 9 -1.61 -9.28 -15.12
N GLU A 10 -2.81 -9.05 -14.56
CA GLU A 10 -3.68 -7.92 -14.89
C GLU A 10 -3.04 -6.58 -14.61
N SER A 11 -2.23 -6.45 -13.55
CA SER A 11 -1.50 -5.20 -13.23
C SER A 11 -0.52 -4.85 -14.35
N THR A 12 0.23 -5.82 -14.86
CA THR A 12 1.16 -5.62 -15.98
C THR A 12 0.42 -5.30 -17.27
N LEU A 13 -0.70 -5.99 -17.56
CA LEU A 13 -1.53 -5.72 -18.73
C LEU A 13 -2.11 -4.30 -18.70
N ARG A 14 -2.64 -3.85 -17.56
CA ARG A 14 -3.13 -2.47 -17.38
C ARG A 14 -2.01 -1.45 -17.58
N GLY A 15 -0.81 -1.73 -17.07
CA GLY A 15 0.36 -0.89 -17.30
C GLY A 15 0.69 -0.76 -18.78
N ARG A 16 0.73 -1.87 -19.53
CA ARG A 16 0.96 -1.85 -21.00
C ARG A 16 -0.15 -1.11 -21.75
N MET A 17 -1.41 -1.26 -21.33
CA MET A 17 -2.55 -0.53 -21.90
C MET A 17 -2.37 0.98 -21.73
N MET A 18 -1.96 1.43 -20.54
CA MET A 18 -1.72 2.85 -20.25
C MET A 18 -0.59 3.45 -21.08
N VAL A 19 0.56 2.78 -21.17
CA VAL A 19 1.69 3.30 -21.95
C VAL A 19 1.38 3.37 -23.44
N LYS A 20 0.59 2.41 -23.94
CA LYS A 20 0.09 2.43 -25.33
C LYS A 20 -0.85 3.61 -25.59
N GLN A 21 -1.80 3.87 -24.67
CA GLN A 21 -2.74 4.97 -24.81
C GLN A 21 -2.05 6.33 -24.75
N LEU A 22 -1.05 6.46 -23.87
CA LEU A 22 -0.30 7.71 -23.70
C LEU A 22 0.79 7.90 -24.74
N GLY A 23 1.13 6.87 -25.52
CA GLY A 23 2.21 6.93 -26.52
C GLY A 23 3.58 7.18 -25.92
N ILE A 24 3.82 6.75 -24.69
CA ILE A 24 5.08 6.96 -23.97
C ILE A 24 6.00 5.73 -24.06
N ALA A 25 7.31 5.96 -24.00
CA ALA A 25 8.29 4.90 -23.88
C ALA A 25 8.16 4.19 -22.52
N TYR A 26 8.40 2.89 -22.48
CA TYR A 26 8.43 2.12 -21.25
C TYR A 26 9.46 0.99 -21.31
N GLU A 27 9.84 0.52 -20.16
CA GLU A 27 10.66 -0.68 -19.98
C GLU A 27 9.93 -1.66 -19.08
N GLU A 28 10.19 -2.95 -19.25
CA GLU A 28 9.60 -4.01 -18.47
C GLU A 28 10.70 -4.96 -17.99
N PHE A 29 10.86 -5.08 -16.68
CA PHE A 29 11.82 -5.97 -16.04
C PHE A 29 11.12 -6.91 -15.06
N ASN A 30 11.26 -8.20 -15.27
CA ASN A 30 10.90 -9.16 -14.24
C ASN A 30 11.94 -9.13 -13.12
N ILE A 31 11.56 -8.62 -11.94
CA ILE A 31 12.46 -8.51 -10.79
C ILE A 31 12.50 -9.78 -9.92
N ALA A 32 11.72 -10.81 -10.24
CA ALA A 32 11.69 -12.05 -9.47
C ALA A 32 13.06 -12.72 -9.30
N PRO A 33 13.93 -12.81 -10.32
CA PRO A 33 15.27 -13.38 -10.15
C PRO A 33 16.15 -12.61 -9.15
N VAL A 34 16.05 -11.28 -9.13
CA VAL A 34 16.80 -10.43 -8.16
C VAL A 34 16.28 -10.66 -6.75
N LEU A 35 14.96 -10.68 -6.56
CA LEU A 35 14.34 -10.92 -5.27
C LEU A 35 14.68 -12.31 -4.72
N ASP A 36 14.72 -13.32 -5.59
CA ASP A 36 15.08 -14.69 -5.21
C ASP A 36 16.56 -14.78 -4.81
N ALA A 37 17.46 -14.24 -5.63
CA ALA A 37 18.92 -14.22 -5.37
C ALA A 37 19.26 -13.55 -4.03
N LEU A 38 18.52 -12.50 -3.65
CA LEU A 38 18.68 -11.82 -2.36
C LEU A 38 17.96 -12.52 -1.21
N GLY A 39 17.20 -13.59 -1.48
CA GLY A 39 16.51 -14.39 -0.46
C GLY A 39 15.16 -13.86 0.01
N CYS A 40 14.57 -12.89 -0.68
CA CYS A 40 13.29 -12.27 -0.32
C CYS A 40 12.17 -13.31 -0.13
N TYR A 41 12.01 -14.21 -1.10
CA TYR A 41 10.98 -15.25 -1.05
C TYR A 41 11.27 -16.27 0.05
N ARG A 42 12.51 -16.67 0.23
CA ARG A 42 12.92 -17.60 1.30
C ARG A 42 12.60 -17.01 2.68
N TRP A 43 12.96 -15.76 2.95
CA TRP A 43 12.67 -15.12 4.24
C TRP A 43 11.17 -15.06 4.55
N ARG A 44 10.34 -14.79 3.53
CA ARG A 44 8.89 -14.83 3.68
C ARG A 44 8.39 -16.24 3.95
N ASP A 45 8.81 -17.19 3.11
CA ASP A 45 8.31 -18.57 3.15
C ASP A 45 8.74 -19.28 4.45
N ASP A 46 9.91 -18.97 5.01
CA ASP A 46 10.37 -19.47 6.31
C ASP A 46 9.45 -18.99 7.45
N ALA A 47 9.05 -17.72 7.44
CA ALA A 47 8.12 -17.19 8.43
C ALA A 47 6.71 -17.79 8.29
N ILE A 48 6.27 -18.06 7.06
CA ILE A 48 4.98 -18.74 6.81
C ILE A 48 5.06 -20.19 7.30
N ARG A 49 6.14 -20.93 7.01
CA ARG A 49 6.35 -22.32 7.48
C ARG A 49 6.42 -22.45 9.00
N ALA A 50 6.88 -21.40 9.69
CA ALA A 50 6.83 -21.41 11.15
C ALA A 50 5.39 -21.46 11.71
N VAL A 51 4.39 -21.03 10.92
CA VAL A 51 2.96 -21.05 11.26
C VAL A 51 2.24 -22.24 10.59
N PHE A 52 2.54 -22.50 9.32
CA PHE A 52 2.01 -23.59 8.51
C PHE A 52 3.17 -24.43 7.95
N PRO A 53 3.61 -25.48 8.64
CA PRO A 53 4.80 -26.27 8.27
C PRO A 53 4.77 -26.83 6.86
N ASP A 54 3.59 -27.16 6.32
CA ASP A 54 3.41 -27.74 4.99
C ASP A 54 3.45 -26.69 3.85
N TYR A 55 3.57 -25.40 4.19
CA TYR A 55 3.61 -24.34 3.19
C TYR A 55 4.82 -24.48 2.24
N GLY A 56 4.54 -24.54 0.94
CA GLY A 56 5.56 -24.79 -0.09
C GLY A 56 5.11 -24.44 -1.50
N VAL A 57 5.62 -25.22 -2.47
CA VAL A 57 5.35 -24.97 -3.89
C VAL A 57 3.87 -25.07 -4.20
N GLY A 58 3.34 -24.12 -4.96
CA GLY A 58 1.92 -24.04 -5.34
C GLY A 58 0.99 -23.47 -4.28
N TRP A 59 1.48 -23.24 -3.05
CA TRP A 59 0.71 -22.54 -2.03
C TRP A 59 0.64 -21.04 -2.30
N LYS A 60 -0.47 -20.44 -1.86
CA LYS A 60 -0.65 -18.97 -1.89
C LYS A 60 -0.82 -18.45 -0.48
N ASN A 61 -0.58 -17.14 -0.30
CA ASN A 61 -0.70 -16.49 1.01
C ASN A 61 -1.20 -15.05 0.90
N LYS A 62 -1.81 -14.58 1.99
CA LYS A 62 -2.06 -13.16 2.28
C LYS A 62 -2.09 -12.91 3.79
N ILE A 63 -1.88 -11.66 4.21
CA ILE A 63 -2.14 -11.21 5.58
C ILE A 63 -3.42 -10.40 5.57
N VAL A 64 -4.34 -10.67 6.49
CA VAL A 64 -5.57 -9.91 6.66
C VAL A 64 -5.65 -9.28 8.04
N ILE A 65 -6.26 -8.09 8.13
CA ILE A 65 -6.61 -7.46 9.39
C ILE A 65 -7.95 -8.01 9.87
N SER A 66 -8.06 -8.29 11.14
CA SER A 66 -9.29 -8.84 11.76
C SER A 66 -9.57 -8.10 13.07
N GLY A 67 -10.85 -7.97 13.44
CA GLY A 67 -11.29 -7.43 14.73
C GLY A 67 -11.93 -6.04 14.68
N GLY A 68 -11.57 -5.18 13.73
CA GLY A 68 -11.93 -3.75 13.72
C GLY A 68 -13.43 -3.40 13.66
N GLN A 69 -14.27 -4.22 13.06
CA GLN A 69 -15.71 -3.92 12.91
C GLN A 69 -16.55 -4.29 14.15
N THR A 70 -15.99 -5.07 15.06
CA THR A 70 -16.70 -5.58 16.25
C THR A 70 -16.29 -4.88 17.56
N GLY A 71 -15.52 -3.77 17.48
CA GLY A 71 -15.04 -3.03 18.66
C GLY A 71 -13.87 -3.69 19.38
N HIS A 72 -13.25 -4.72 18.81
CA HIS A 72 -12.07 -5.38 19.34
C HIS A 72 -10.78 -4.85 18.73
N PHE A 73 -9.66 -5.02 19.43
CA PHE A 73 -8.35 -4.65 18.89
C PHE A 73 -8.06 -5.35 17.57
N ASN A 74 -7.56 -4.60 16.60
CA ASN A 74 -7.09 -5.16 15.34
C ASN A 74 -5.92 -6.13 15.59
N TYR A 75 -5.98 -7.28 14.94
CA TYR A 75 -4.87 -8.23 14.90
C TYR A 75 -4.72 -8.80 13.49
N PHE A 76 -3.55 -9.31 13.17
CA PHE A 76 -3.26 -9.85 11.85
C PHE A 76 -3.38 -11.37 11.85
N LYS A 77 -3.99 -11.89 10.79
CA LYS A 77 -4.03 -13.30 10.46
C LYS A 77 -3.24 -13.56 9.18
N LEU A 78 -2.53 -14.66 9.17
CA LEU A 78 -2.00 -15.25 7.94
C LEU A 78 -3.07 -16.18 7.36
N VAL A 79 -3.41 -15.96 6.11
CA VAL A 79 -4.28 -16.84 5.33
C VAL A 79 -3.42 -17.50 4.28
N VAL A 80 -3.50 -18.83 4.18
CA VAL A 80 -2.82 -19.63 3.17
C VAL A 80 -3.81 -20.48 2.40
N GLN A 81 -3.52 -20.73 1.13
CA GLN A 81 -4.28 -21.63 0.28
C GLN A 81 -3.37 -22.73 -0.24
N SER A 82 -3.74 -23.97 0.00
CA SER A 82 -3.03 -25.14 -0.52
C SER A 82 -3.18 -25.28 -2.04
N PRO A 83 -2.35 -26.08 -2.71
CA PRO A 83 -2.50 -26.38 -4.14
C PRO A 83 -3.85 -27.02 -4.49
N ASN A 84 -4.49 -27.70 -3.53
CA ASN A 84 -5.82 -28.30 -3.70
C ASN A 84 -6.97 -27.30 -3.53
N GLY A 85 -6.66 -26.02 -3.21
CA GLY A 85 -7.66 -24.96 -3.02
C GLY A 85 -8.19 -24.84 -1.59
N GLU A 86 -7.76 -25.67 -0.64
CA GLU A 86 -8.13 -25.57 0.77
C GLU A 86 -7.52 -24.31 1.39
N VAL A 87 -8.30 -23.58 2.18
CA VAL A 87 -7.89 -22.33 2.80
C VAL A 87 -7.79 -22.50 4.32
N PHE A 88 -6.68 -22.07 4.87
CA PHE A 88 -6.41 -22.09 6.32
C PHE A 88 -6.07 -20.68 6.78
N ASP A 89 -6.43 -20.35 8.02
CA ASP A 89 -6.03 -19.10 8.65
C ASP A 89 -5.53 -19.29 10.08
N GLN A 90 -4.57 -18.46 10.48
CA GLN A 90 -4.07 -18.44 11.85
C GLN A 90 -3.62 -17.04 12.23
N ARG A 91 -3.85 -16.66 13.50
CA ARG A 91 -3.33 -15.42 14.05
C ARG A 91 -1.80 -15.42 14.00
N LEU A 92 -1.22 -14.33 13.50
CA LEU A 92 0.24 -14.15 13.47
C LEU A 92 0.75 -13.62 14.81
N ASP A 93 1.86 -14.19 15.26
CA ASP A 93 2.71 -13.56 16.25
C ASP A 93 3.51 -12.40 15.64
N SER A 94 4.02 -11.52 16.49
CA SER A 94 4.72 -10.31 16.03
C SER A 94 5.99 -10.61 15.23
N LYS A 95 6.72 -11.68 15.55
CA LYS A 95 7.97 -12.03 14.89
C LYS A 95 7.73 -12.44 13.43
N ASN A 96 6.80 -13.39 13.23
CA ASN A 96 6.48 -13.89 11.89
C ASN A 96 5.77 -12.81 11.06
N TYR A 97 4.89 -12.00 11.67
CA TYR A 97 4.28 -10.84 11.02
C TYR A 97 5.35 -9.87 10.48
N LEU A 98 6.27 -9.43 11.34
CA LEU A 98 7.32 -8.48 10.95
C LEU A 98 8.24 -9.04 9.87
N GLN A 99 8.54 -10.34 9.90
CA GLN A 99 9.38 -10.98 8.88
C GLN A 99 8.67 -11.01 7.51
N ILE A 100 7.38 -11.36 7.46
CA ILE A 100 6.60 -11.38 6.21
C ILE A 100 6.46 -9.95 5.66
N VAL A 101 6.13 -8.97 6.51
CA VAL A 101 6.02 -7.56 6.10
C VAL A 101 7.37 -7.02 5.62
N ALA A 102 8.48 -7.36 6.29
CA ALA A 102 9.81 -6.95 5.85
C ALA A 102 10.16 -7.48 4.45
N ALA A 103 9.83 -8.75 4.16
CA ALA A 103 10.02 -9.33 2.84
C ALA A 103 9.12 -8.66 1.77
N THR A 104 7.88 -8.31 2.13
CA THR A 104 6.97 -7.56 1.24
C THR A 104 7.49 -6.16 0.97
N ASN A 105 7.92 -5.43 2.00
CA ASN A 105 8.50 -4.10 1.87
C ASN A 105 9.80 -4.10 1.05
N PHE A 106 10.55 -5.19 1.10
CA PHE A 106 11.77 -5.36 0.32
C PHE A 106 11.49 -5.34 -1.20
N LYS A 107 10.38 -5.95 -1.65
CA LYS A 107 9.95 -5.91 -3.05
C LYS A 107 9.76 -4.47 -3.54
N GLN A 108 9.10 -3.63 -2.75
CA GLN A 108 8.86 -2.22 -3.09
C GLN A 108 10.17 -1.42 -3.15
N ARG A 109 11.13 -1.72 -2.28
CA ARG A 109 12.44 -1.05 -2.32
C ARG A 109 13.26 -1.44 -3.53
N VAL A 110 13.24 -2.70 -3.96
CA VAL A 110 13.90 -3.14 -5.21
C VAL A 110 13.29 -2.44 -6.43
N ARG A 111 11.95 -2.34 -6.51
CA ARG A 111 11.28 -1.56 -7.56
C ARG A 111 11.77 -0.11 -7.58
N LYS A 112 11.80 0.54 -6.43
CA LYS A 112 12.22 1.93 -6.29
C LYS A 112 13.70 2.13 -6.67
N THR A 113 14.57 1.20 -6.37
CA THR A 113 15.98 1.24 -6.81
C THR A 113 16.09 1.30 -8.33
N LEU A 114 15.30 0.50 -9.06
CA LEU A 114 15.29 0.53 -10.52
C LEU A 114 14.68 1.82 -11.07
N GLU A 115 13.62 2.35 -10.45
CA GLU A 115 13.02 3.63 -10.85
C GLU A 115 14.05 4.78 -10.75
N TYR A 116 14.78 4.87 -9.64
CA TYR A 116 15.82 5.89 -9.47
C TYR A 116 17.04 5.64 -10.38
N PHE A 117 17.41 4.40 -10.69
CA PHE A 117 18.41 4.12 -11.71
C PHE A 117 18.05 4.74 -13.07
N HIS A 118 16.78 4.59 -13.48
CA HIS A 118 16.33 5.21 -14.73
C HIS A 118 16.20 6.72 -14.64
N ALA A 119 15.77 7.25 -13.51
CA ALA A 119 15.71 8.68 -13.26
C ALA A 119 17.10 9.32 -13.34
N ASP A 120 18.09 8.74 -12.68
CA ASP A 120 19.47 9.23 -12.70
C ASP A 120 20.06 9.24 -14.11
N ARG A 121 19.97 8.12 -14.85
CA ARG A 121 20.52 8.04 -16.21
C ARG A 121 19.82 8.96 -17.23
N LEU A 122 18.57 9.34 -16.98
CA LEU A 122 17.80 10.21 -17.87
C LEU A 122 17.69 11.64 -17.36
N ASN A 123 18.21 11.93 -16.16
CA ASN A 123 18.05 13.19 -15.46
C ASN A 123 16.56 13.59 -15.30
N TYR A 124 15.76 12.66 -14.80
CA TYR A 124 14.33 12.79 -14.60
C TYR A 124 13.98 12.78 -13.10
N ALA A 125 12.82 13.34 -12.77
CA ALA A 125 12.21 13.19 -11.46
C ALA A 125 11.36 11.91 -11.39
N VAL A 126 11.36 11.26 -10.23
CA VAL A 126 10.48 10.12 -9.95
C VAL A 126 9.13 10.62 -9.47
N VAL A 127 8.06 10.17 -10.11
CA VAL A 127 6.68 10.45 -9.73
C VAL A 127 6.15 9.34 -8.82
N GLY A 128 5.67 9.73 -7.64
CA GLY A 128 4.98 8.84 -6.71
C GLY A 128 3.46 8.95 -6.86
N THR A 129 2.76 7.88 -6.56
CA THR A 129 1.33 7.73 -6.83
C THR A 129 0.44 7.49 -5.60
N PRO A 130 0.85 7.77 -4.34
CA PRO A 130 -0.05 7.64 -3.21
C PRO A 130 -1.21 8.63 -3.37
N ASN A 131 -2.42 8.18 -3.09
CA ASN A 131 -3.60 9.04 -2.91
C ASN A 131 -3.63 9.62 -1.49
N ARG A 132 -4.64 10.45 -1.19
CA ARG A 132 -4.77 11.12 0.11
C ARG A 132 -4.85 10.14 1.28
N VAL A 133 -5.61 9.06 1.14
CA VAL A 133 -5.80 8.09 2.22
C VAL A 133 -4.51 7.31 2.47
N GLU A 134 -3.86 6.83 1.41
CA GLU A 134 -2.57 6.13 1.50
C GLU A 134 -1.50 7.03 2.13
N TYR A 135 -1.38 8.27 1.67
CA TYR A 135 -0.40 9.21 2.18
C TYR A 135 -0.66 9.58 3.64
N ASP A 136 -1.90 9.92 3.99
CA ASP A 136 -2.29 10.36 5.34
C ASP A 136 -2.13 9.24 6.39
N GLN A 137 -2.53 8.03 6.02
CA GLN A 137 -2.53 6.89 6.94
C GLN A 137 -1.20 6.11 6.94
N GLY A 138 -0.22 6.55 6.15
CA GLY A 138 1.09 5.90 6.06
C GLY A 138 1.06 4.53 5.39
N PHE A 139 0.11 4.30 4.47
CA PHE A 139 0.05 3.08 3.70
C PHE A 139 0.99 3.12 2.49
N PHE A 140 2.26 3.12 2.79
CA PHE A 140 3.37 3.07 1.83
C PHE A 140 4.65 2.57 2.52
N VAL A 141 5.59 2.13 1.73
CA VAL A 141 6.90 1.67 2.21
C VAL A 141 7.92 2.81 2.14
N LYS A 142 8.47 3.21 3.29
CA LYS A 142 9.56 4.21 3.35
C LYS A 142 10.75 3.71 2.53
N ASN A 143 11.28 4.55 1.65
CA ASN A 143 12.33 4.23 0.67
C ASN A 143 11.91 3.14 -0.35
N GLY A 144 10.62 2.87 -0.47
CA GLY A 144 9.99 2.09 -1.52
C GLY A 144 9.03 2.97 -2.31
N ASP A 145 7.78 2.54 -2.47
CA ASP A 145 6.72 3.32 -3.14
C ASP A 145 6.42 4.67 -2.47
N GLY A 146 6.75 4.83 -1.18
CA GLY A 146 6.68 6.12 -0.48
C GLY A 146 7.74 7.14 -0.92
N SER A 147 8.81 6.70 -1.59
CA SER A 147 9.89 7.58 -2.09
C SER A 147 9.55 8.12 -3.47
N ALA A 148 9.58 9.43 -3.62
CA ALA A 148 9.36 10.12 -4.90
C ALA A 148 9.74 11.59 -4.77
N ASP A 149 10.07 12.21 -5.89
CA ASP A 149 10.38 13.64 -5.95
C ASP A 149 9.11 14.47 -6.07
N ILE A 150 8.06 13.92 -6.72
CA ILE A 150 6.76 14.57 -6.91
C ILE A 150 5.64 13.58 -6.60
N LYS A 151 4.59 14.02 -5.89
CA LYS A 151 3.41 13.23 -5.54
C LYS A 151 2.13 13.96 -5.98
N PRO A 152 1.77 13.94 -7.26
CA PRO A 152 0.75 14.82 -7.83
C PRO A 152 -0.67 14.54 -7.36
N ILE A 153 -0.98 13.33 -6.88
CA ILE A 153 -2.32 12.94 -6.42
C ILE A 153 -2.42 12.71 -4.90
N ALA A 154 -1.36 13.03 -4.13
CA ALA A 154 -1.36 12.84 -2.68
C ALA A 154 -2.40 13.69 -1.92
N HIS A 155 -2.96 14.71 -2.56
CA HIS A 155 -4.04 15.54 -2.02
C HIS A 155 -5.44 15.05 -2.41
N LEU A 156 -5.57 14.09 -3.35
CA LEU A 156 -6.84 13.58 -3.86
C LEU A 156 -7.28 12.32 -3.12
N TYR A 157 -8.54 12.28 -2.70
CA TYR A 157 -9.17 11.07 -2.18
C TYR A 157 -9.31 10.01 -3.29
N LYS A 158 -9.42 8.73 -2.92
CA LYS A 158 -9.49 7.64 -3.89
C LYS A 158 -10.66 7.78 -4.86
N THR A 159 -11.82 8.18 -4.35
CA THR A 159 -13.01 8.45 -5.17
C THR A 159 -12.77 9.59 -6.17
N GLN A 160 -12.03 10.62 -5.77
CA GLN A 160 -11.62 11.71 -6.68
C GLN A 160 -10.64 11.24 -7.74
N VAL A 161 -9.70 10.35 -7.40
CA VAL A 161 -8.77 9.74 -8.37
C VAL A 161 -9.54 8.95 -9.44
N TYR A 162 -10.56 8.17 -9.05
CA TYR A 162 -11.44 7.49 -10.01
C TYR A 162 -12.25 8.46 -10.88
N ALA A 163 -12.78 9.54 -10.28
CA ALA A 163 -13.48 10.57 -11.04
C ALA A 163 -12.56 11.25 -12.06
N LEU A 164 -11.33 11.56 -11.67
CA LEU A 164 -10.31 12.14 -12.55
C LEU A 164 -9.93 11.17 -13.67
N ALA A 165 -9.77 9.89 -13.38
CA ALA A 165 -9.48 8.85 -14.38
C ALA A 165 -10.59 8.80 -15.47
N ARG A 166 -11.86 8.84 -15.06
CA ARG A 166 -13.00 8.90 -15.99
C ARG A 166 -13.03 10.20 -16.78
N TYR A 167 -12.78 11.33 -16.13
CA TYR A 167 -12.71 12.63 -16.80
C TYR A 167 -11.63 12.66 -17.89
N LEU A 168 -10.46 12.05 -17.60
CA LEU A 168 -9.34 11.91 -18.55
C LEU A 168 -9.58 10.81 -19.60
N LYS A 169 -10.74 10.16 -19.58
CA LYS A 169 -11.13 9.09 -20.50
C LYS A 169 -10.12 7.93 -20.54
N LEU A 170 -9.62 7.55 -19.37
CA LEU A 170 -8.80 6.34 -19.24
C LEU A 170 -9.65 5.10 -19.54
N PRO A 171 -9.04 3.96 -19.94
CA PRO A 171 -9.76 2.74 -20.22
C PRO A 171 -10.65 2.31 -19.05
N GLU A 172 -11.82 1.74 -19.36
CA GLU A 172 -12.76 1.29 -18.33
C GLU A 172 -12.15 0.27 -17.36
N ASP A 173 -11.30 -0.64 -17.86
CA ASP A 173 -10.57 -1.61 -17.05
C ASP A 173 -9.69 -0.95 -15.97
N ILE A 174 -9.18 0.27 -16.23
CA ILE A 174 -8.43 1.07 -15.27
C ILE A 174 -9.39 1.78 -14.31
N CYS A 175 -10.46 2.41 -14.87
CA CYS A 175 -11.44 3.16 -14.08
C CYS A 175 -12.24 2.28 -13.10
N ASN A 176 -12.37 0.98 -13.40
CA ASN A 176 -13.13 0.02 -12.60
C ASN A 176 -12.23 -0.96 -11.82
N ALA A 177 -10.88 -0.80 -11.93
CA ALA A 177 -9.95 -1.67 -11.22
C ALA A 177 -10.11 -1.52 -9.69
N GLN A 178 -10.26 -2.66 -9.02
CA GLN A 178 -10.26 -2.68 -7.55
C GLN A 178 -8.84 -2.44 -7.02
N PRO A 179 -8.69 -1.63 -5.96
CA PRO A 179 -7.40 -1.43 -5.33
C PRO A 179 -6.91 -2.72 -4.67
N THR A 180 -5.80 -3.25 -5.14
CA THR A 180 -5.16 -4.45 -4.58
C THR A 180 -3.80 -4.10 -3.98
N THR A 181 -3.30 -4.95 -3.09
CA THR A 181 -1.94 -4.79 -2.55
C THR A 181 -0.88 -5.18 -3.58
N ASP A 182 -1.21 -6.07 -4.52
CA ASP A 182 -0.32 -6.62 -5.59
C ASP A 182 1.06 -7.09 -5.07
N THR A 183 1.09 -7.58 -3.84
CA THR A 183 2.32 -8.01 -3.14
C THR A 183 2.22 -9.39 -2.54
N TYR A 184 1.01 -9.94 -2.48
CA TYR A 184 0.70 -11.29 -1.98
C TYR A 184 0.21 -12.17 -3.12
N SER A 185 0.46 -13.47 -3.02
CA SER A 185 0.05 -14.46 -4.05
C SER A 185 -1.44 -14.80 -4.05
N MET A 186 -2.17 -14.48 -2.98
CA MET A 186 -3.64 -14.49 -2.97
C MET A 186 -4.17 -13.11 -3.31
N ALA A 187 -5.29 -13.06 -4.03
CA ALA A 187 -6.00 -11.81 -4.28
C ALA A 187 -6.37 -11.14 -2.95
N GLN A 188 -6.09 -9.85 -2.84
CA GLN A 188 -6.30 -9.08 -1.63
C GLN A 188 -6.65 -7.63 -1.94
N GLY A 189 -7.76 -7.14 -1.39
CA GLY A 189 -8.07 -5.72 -1.34
C GLY A 189 -7.20 -4.99 -0.30
N GLN A 190 -6.96 -3.70 -0.53
CA GLN A 190 -6.26 -2.87 0.45
C GLN A 190 -7.08 -2.68 1.73
N ASP A 191 -8.41 -2.74 1.64
CA ASP A 191 -9.34 -2.72 2.76
C ASP A 191 -9.22 -3.96 3.66
N GLU A 192 -9.01 -5.15 3.09
CA GLU A 192 -8.76 -6.38 3.86
C GLU A 192 -7.43 -6.34 4.63
N PHE A 193 -6.44 -5.63 4.10
CA PHE A 193 -5.09 -5.61 4.67
C PHE A 193 -4.88 -4.48 5.66
N TYR A 194 -5.39 -3.27 5.38
CA TYR A 194 -4.98 -2.08 6.11
C TYR A 194 -6.12 -1.23 6.67
N TYR A 195 -7.16 -0.95 5.87
CA TYR A 195 -8.16 0.05 6.26
C TYR A 195 -9.33 -0.51 7.06
N ALA A 196 -9.67 -1.79 6.90
CA ALA A 196 -10.86 -2.43 7.45
C ALA A 196 -12.19 -1.75 7.04
N LEU A 197 -12.15 -0.85 6.04
CA LEU A 197 -13.28 -0.13 5.45
C LEU A 197 -13.08 -0.02 3.94
N PRO A 198 -14.14 -0.13 3.13
CA PRO A 198 -14.11 0.22 1.72
C PRO A 198 -13.64 1.66 1.51
N TYR A 199 -12.98 1.94 0.38
CA TYR A 199 -12.37 3.24 0.11
C TYR A 199 -13.36 4.41 0.10
N ASP A 200 -14.57 4.21 -0.44
CA ASP A 200 -15.62 5.23 -0.46
C ASP A 200 -15.99 5.68 0.95
N LYS A 201 -16.12 4.75 1.88
CA LYS A 201 -16.37 5.03 3.30
C LYS A 201 -15.15 5.61 4.01
N MET A 202 -13.94 5.13 3.66
CA MET A 202 -12.71 5.65 4.24
C MET A 202 -12.43 7.10 3.80
N ASP A 203 -12.71 7.45 2.54
CA ASP A 203 -12.63 8.81 2.04
C ASP A 203 -13.54 9.76 2.84
N VAL A 204 -14.80 9.35 3.06
CA VAL A 204 -15.78 10.12 3.88
C VAL A 204 -15.29 10.26 5.32
N ALA A 205 -14.82 9.17 5.92
CA ALA A 205 -14.34 9.17 7.30
C ALA A 205 -13.14 10.09 7.49
N LEU A 206 -12.17 10.03 6.59
CA LEU A 206 -10.97 10.85 6.65
C LEU A 206 -11.29 12.34 6.36
N LEU A 207 -12.20 12.61 5.43
CA LEU A 207 -12.66 13.98 5.16
C LEU A 207 -13.38 14.56 6.39
N ALA A 208 -14.30 13.81 7.00
CA ALA A 208 -15.03 14.21 8.19
C ALA A 208 -14.08 14.49 9.36
N TYR A 209 -13.12 13.59 9.59
CA TYR A 209 -12.09 13.76 10.63
C TYR A 209 -11.27 15.04 10.40
N ASN A 210 -10.78 15.26 9.19
CA ASN A 210 -9.96 16.44 8.84
C ASN A 210 -10.74 17.76 8.91
N SER A 211 -12.06 17.70 8.74
CA SER A 211 -12.96 18.87 8.84
C SER A 211 -13.43 19.12 10.27
N GLY A 212 -13.04 18.31 11.25
CA GLY A 212 -13.48 18.43 12.63
C GLY A 212 -14.95 18.03 12.86
N ALA A 213 -15.53 17.22 11.96
CA ALA A 213 -16.89 16.74 12.12
C ALA A 213 -17.01 15.80 13.33
N SER A 214 -18.15 15.86 14.03
CA SER A 214 -18.40 15.01 15.19
C SER A 214 -18.56 13.54 14.80
N THR A 215 -18.33 12.64 15.75
CA THR A 215 -18.61 11.21 15.56
C THR A 215 -20.06 10.91 15.22
N ALA A 216 -21.00 11.71 15.75
CA ALA A 216 -22.42 11.61 15.42
C ALA A 216 -22.69 11.96 13.94
N ALA A 217 -22.03 13.01 13.41
CA ALA A 217 -22.16 13.38 12.00
C ALA A 217 -21.56 12.32 11.08
N LEU A 218 -20.41 11.72 11.45
CA LEU A 218 -19.84 10.61 10.70
C LEU A 218 -20.75 9.37 10.74
N ALA A 219 -21.30 9.05 11.90
CA ALA A 219 -22.24 7.92 12.05
C ALA A 219 -23.44 8.05 11.13
N GLU A 220 -24.04 9.23 11.08
CA GLU A 220 -25.15 9.56 10.17
C GLU A 220 -24.74 9.43 8.70
N ALA A 221 -23.60 10.01 8.31
CA ALA A 221 -23.12 10.00 6.94
C ALA A 221 -22.81 8.59 6.40
N LEU A 222 -22.34 7.68 7.26
CA LEU A 222 -22.00 6.31 6.90
C LEU A 222 -23.11 5.29 7.18
N GLY A 223 -24.20 5.69 7.87
CA GLY A 223 -25.27 4.78 8.29
C GLY A 223 -24.80 3.73 9.31
N ILE A 224 -23.94 4.11 10.26
CA ILE A 224 -23.34 3.24 11.29
C ILE A 224 -23.64 3.75 12.70
N GLY A 225 -23.32 2.96 13.73
CA GLY A 225 -23.40 3.41 15.12
C GLY A 225 -22.34 4.43 15.50
N VAL A 226 -22.64 5.28 16.51
CA VAL A 226 -21.69 6.30 17.00
C VAL A 226 -20.42 5.66 17.56
N ASP A 227 -20.52 4.51 18.22
CA ASP A 227 -19.35 3.77 18.74
C ASP A 227 -18.44 3.28 17.60
N GLN A 228 -19.01 2.85 16.47
CA GLN A 228 -18.24 2.48 15.28
C GLN A 228 -17.56 3.72 14.65
N ALA A 229 -18.25 4.85 14.60
CA ALA A 229 -17.67 6.11 14.12
C ALA A 229 -16.50 6.57 15.04
N GLN A 230 -16.65 6.43 16.35
CA GLN A 230 -15.59 6.72 17.31
C GLN A 230 -14.40 5.78 17.11
N PHE A 231 -14.64 4.48 16.87
CA PHE A 231 -13.57 3.52 16.58
C PHE A 231 -12.82 3.91 15.31
N ILE A 232 -13.50 4.31 14.22
CA ILE A 232 -12.88 4.75 12.98
C ILE A 232 -11.97 5.97 13.22
N TYR A 233 -12.41 6.97 13.96
CA TYR A 233 -11.59 8.14 14.29
C TYR A 233 -10.37 7.75 15.12
N SER A 234 -10.54 6.88 16.11
CA SER A 234 -9.44 6.39 16.93
C SER A 234 -8.42 5.59 16.11
N ASP A 235 -8.86 4.81 15.11
CA ASP A 235 -7.99 4.08 14.19
C ASP A 235 -7.20 5.03 13.28
N ILE A 236 -7.84 6.08 12.76
CA ILE A 236 -7.17 7.15 12.01
C ILE A 236 -6.06 7.80 12.84
N GLU A 237 -6.33 8.16 14.08
CA GLU A 237 -5.35 8.77 14.99
C GLU A 237 -4.19 7.81 15.29
N ALA A 238 -4.50 6.56 15.61
CA ALA A 238 -3.51 5.53 15.90
C ALA A 238 -2.57 5.31 14.73
N LYS A 239 -3.11 5.21 13.49
CA LYS A 239 -2.31 5.07 12.28
C LYS A 239 -1.42 6.29 12.04
N ARG A 240 -1.95 7.51 12.12
CA ARG A 240 -1.14 8.74 12.01
C ARG A 240 0.01 8.77 13.01
N LYS A 241 -0.25 8.40 14.27
CA LYS A 241 0.76 8.35 15.32
C LYS A 241 1.84 7.30 15.03
N THR A 242 1.45 6.09 14.66
CA THR A 242 2.38 4.98 14.44
C THR A 242 3.16 5.08 13.15
N THR A 243 2.63 5.77 12.14
CA THR A 243 3.25 5.95 10.83
C THR A 243 3.94 7.31 10.63
N ALA A 244 3.87 8.21 11.60
CA ALA A 244 4.46 9.55 11.52
C ALA A 244 5.93 9.54 11.04
N MET A 245 6.72 8.60 11.56
CA MET A 245 8.14 8.45 11.20
C MET A 245 8.37 8.08 9.72
N LEU A 246 7.36 7.56 9.02
CA LEU A 246 7.48 7.24 7.60
C LEU A 246 7.61 8.50 6.74
N HIS A 247 7.04 9.61 7.21
CA HIS A 247 7.07 10.92 6.55
C HIS A 247 8.33 11.73 6.87
N TRP A 248 9.08 11.34 7.91
CA TRP A 248 10.23 12.12 8.33
C TRP A 248 11.42 11.93 7.36
N PRO A 249 12.09 13.02 6.97
CA PRO A 249 13.41 12.94 6.34
C PRO A 249 14.42 12.35 7.33
N GLY A 250 15.63 12.07 6.85
CA GLY A 250 16.74 11.77 7.75
C GLY A 250 16.94 12.90 8.76
N ILE A 251 17.04 12.58 10.05
CA ILE A 251 17.21 13.56 11.13
C ILE A 251 18.70 13.66 11.43
N PRO A 252 19.36 14.77 11.10
CA PRO A 252 20.74 15.00 11.52
C PRO A 252 20.80 15.17 13.04
N ILE A 253 21.86 14.63 13.68
CA ILE A 253 22.04 14.73 15.13
C ILE A 253 22.34 16.18 15.52
N GLU A 254 23.05 16.91 14.65
CA GLU A 254 23.29 18.35 14.80
C GLU A 254 22.73 19.09 13.58
N PRO A 255 22.26 20.33 13.74
CA PRO A 255 21.80 21.14 12.61
C PRO A 255 22.90 21.32 11.56
N VAL A 256 22.61 20.97 10.32
CA VAL A 256 23.49 21.27 9.19
C VAL A 256 23.17 22.68 8.71
N ILE A 257 24.08 23.61 8.94
CA ILE A 257 23.94 25.01 8.50
C ILE A 257 24.33 25.07 7.03
N GLY A 258 23.39 25.39 6.15
CA GLY A 258 23.64 25.52 4.71
C GLY A 258 22.45 26.15 3.98
N PRO A 259 22.67 26.67 2.76
CA PRO A 259 21.65 27.42 2.02
C PRO A 259 20.46 26.60 1.56
N ASN A 260 20.55 25.27 1.58
CA ASN A 260 19.55 24.38 0.98
C ASN A 260 18.63 23.67 1.98
N ASN A 261 18.66 24.05 3.27
CA ASN A 261 17.83 23.41 4.31
C ASN A 261 16.40 23.96 4.42
N LYS A 262 15.94 24.74 3.48
CA LYS A 262 14.53 25.12 3.41
C LYS A 262 13.77 24.04 2.61
N PRO A 263 12.69 23.44 3.18
CA PRO A 263 11.78 22.65 2.36
C PRO A 263 11.28 23.52 1.21
N PRO A 264 10.98 22.95 0.04
CA PRO A 264 10.40 23.72 -1.05
C PRO A 264 9.14 24.41 -0.51
N ILE A 265 9.12 25.72 -0.59
CA ILE A 265 7.94 26.53 -0.26
C ILE A 265 6.96 26.25 -1.39
N LEU A 266 6.04 25.32 -1.14
CA LEU A 266 4.82 25.21 -1.93
C LEU A 266 3.98 26.42 -1.49
N GLY A 267 4.03 27.47 -2.31
CA GLY A 267 3.17 28.65 -2.16
C GLY A 267 1.72 28.31 -2.44
#